data_a62ece6903c75d91d1e4eb19848b75e8
#
_entry.id   a62ece6903c75d91d1e4eb19848b75e8
#
_cell.length_a   1.000
_cell.length_b   1.000
_cell.length_c   1.000
_cell.angle_alpha   90.00
_cell.angle_beta   90.00
_cell.angle_gamma   90.00
#
_symmetry.space_group_name_H-M   'P 1'
#
loop_
_entity.id
_entity.type
_entity.pdbx_description
1 polymer ?
#
loop_
_entity_poly.entity_id
_entity_poly.type
_entity_poly.pdbx_seq_one_letter_code
_entity_poly.pdbx_strand_id
1 'polypeptide(L)'
;MRRRGNNRSNRSPPPSACCRYSIALRTTSRGGEQQRAALATLLITHPALLLLDEPSAALDPQARRTLIHHLNRLNNALLLATHDLDLALQTTQRTLVLCAGRIAAQGETAQILRDEALLEAYGLTLPLSLQARLSGDMVEGNA
;
A
#
# COMPACT_ATOMS: atom_id res chain seq x y z
N MET A 1 -16.27 -49.88 22.41
CA MET A 1 -16.32 -48.74 21.48
C MET A 1 -16.02 -47.47 22.24
N ARG A 2 -14.76 -46.96 22.25
CA ARG A 2 -14.36 -45.74 23.00
C ARG A 2 -14.01 -44.66 21.97
N ARG A 3 -14.81 -43.57 21.95
CA ARG A 3 -14.55 -42.40 21.14
C ARG A 3 -13.39 -41.60 21.77
N ARG A 4 -12.28 -41.45 21.03
CA ARG A 4 -11.17 -40.56 21.38
C ARG A 4 -11.59 -39.13 21.06
N GLY A 5 -11.76 -38.29 22.09
CA GLY A 5 -11.92 -36.86 21.97
C GLY A 5 -10.63 -36.19 21.48
N ASN A 6 -10.73 -35.47 20.37
CA ASN A 6 -9.64 -34.68 19.81
C ASN A 6 -9.57 -33.33 20.53
N ASN A 7 -8.78 -33.30 21.59
CA ASN A 7 -8.52 -32.06 22.33
C ASN A 7 -7.45 -31.24 21.61
N ARG A 8 -7.86 -30.41 20.65
CA ARG A 8 -6.98 -29.39 20.10
C ARG A 8 -6.76 -28.32 21.18
N SER A 9 -5.67 -28.44 21.89
CA SER A 9 -5.17 -27.43 22.80
C SER A 9 -4.96 -26.12 22.04
N ASN A 10 -5.85 -25.15 22.32
CA ASN A 10 -5.74 -23.76 21.92
C ASN A 10 -4.56 -23.16 22.71
N ARG A 11 -3.33 -23.36 22.22
CA ARG A 11 -2.15 -22.72 22.78
C ARG A 11 -2.09 -21.32 22.20
N SER A 12 -2.49 -20.35 22.98
CA SER A 12 -2.17 -18.94 22.74
C SER A 12 -0.65 -18.80 22.61
N PRO A 13 -0.13 -18.08 21.60
CA PRO A 13 1.30 -17.85 21.48
C PRO A 13 1.82 -17.07 22.69
N PRO A 14 3.06 -17.31 23.14
CA PRO A 14 3.62 -16.66 24.30
C PRO A 14 3.73 -15.13 24.09
N PRO A 15 3.54 -14.31 25.13
CA PRO A 15 3.50 -12.84 25.04
C PRO A 15 4.88 -12.16 24.84
N SER A 16 5.90 -12.88 24.40
CA SER A 16 7.28 -12.38 24.28
C SER A 16 7.74 -12.08 22.86
N ALA A 17 6.87 -12.12 21.84
CA ALA A 17 7.16 -11.49 20.57
C ALA A 17 6.85 -9.98 20.72
N CYS A 18 7.80 -9.21 21.20
CA CYS A 18 7.78 -7.75 21.14
C CYS A 18 7.57 -7.38 19.67
N CYS A 19 6.33 -7.14 19.28
CA CYS A 19 5.97 -6.60 17.98
C CYS A 19 6.67 -5.25 17.87
N ARG A 20 7.79 -5.20 17.16
CA ARG A 20 8.44 -3.94 16.81
C ARG A 20 7.57 -3.25 15.78
N TYR A 21 6.56 -2.53 16.26
CA TYR A 21 5.80 -1.61 15.44
C TYR A 21 6.71 -0.41 15.18
N SER A 22 7.04 -0.15 13.94
CA SER A 22 7.69 1.09 13.56
C SER A 22 6.63 2.09 13.12
N ILE A 23 6.70 3.20 13.76
CA ILE A 23 5.79 4.33 13.81
C ILE A 23 5.60 4.96 12.44
N ALA A 24 4.34 5.40 12.17
CA ALA A 24 3.96 6.19 11.04
C ALA A 24 4.84 7.45 10.89
N LEU A 25 5.52 7.56 9.75
CA LEU A 25 6.03 8.85 9.29
C LEU A 25 4.90 9.62 8.63
N ARG A 26 4.36 10.56 9.36
CA ARG A 26 3.58 11.64 8.78
C ARG A 26 4.58 12.65 8.21
N THR A 27 4.77 12.65 6.89
CA THR A 27 5.63 13.60 6.23
C THR A 27 4.91 14.92 6.08
N THR A 28 5.04 15.80 7.08
CA THR A 28 4.74 17.22 6.90
C THR A 28 5.89 17.83 6.12
N SER A 29 5.57 18.15 4.87
CA SER A 29 6.30 18.91 3.89
C SER A 29 7.55 19.67 4.37
N ARG A 30 8.74 19.26 3.90
CA ARG A 30 9.87 20.08 3.44
C ARG A 30 11.01 19.17 2.97
N GLY A 31 11.11 19.02 1.63
CA GLY A 31 12.27 18.43 0.96
C GLY A 31 12.31 16.88 0.95
N GLY A 32 12.37 16.30 -0.24
CA GLY A 32 12.53 14.84 -0.43
C GLY A 32 13.75 14.23 0.27
N GLU A 33 14.72 15.05 0.72
CA GLU A 33 15.86 14.60 1.50
C GLU A 33 15.48 14.20 2.93
N GLN A 34 14.63 14.98 3.60
CA GLN A 34 14.15 14.65 4.94
C GLN A 34 13.32 13.38 4.93
N GLN A 35 12.51 13.19 3.89
CA GLN A 35 11.70 11.99 3.72
C GLN A 35 12.56 10.75 3.46
N ARG A 36 13.60 10.86 2.65
CA ARG A 36 14.58 9.79 2.42
C ARG A 36 15.37 9.44 3.68
N ALA A 37 15.81 10.45 4.43
CA ALA A 37 16.50 10.25 5.71
C ALA A 37 15.59 9.54 6.74
N ALA A 38 14.33 9.94 6.81
CA ALA A 38 13.35 9.34 7.70
C ALA A 38 13.04 7.88 7.32
N LEU A 39 12.86 7.57 6.03
CA LEU A 39 12.72 6.19 5.53
C LEU A 39 13.97 5.36 5.84
N ALA A 40 15.17 5.90 5.62
CA ALA A 40 16.41 5.21 5.93
C ALA A 40 16.52 4.87 7.42
N THR A 41 16.15 5.80 8.30
CA THR A 41 16.14 5.59 9.76
C THR A 41 15.19 4.47 10.16
N LEU A 42 13.99 4.41 9.54
CA LEU A 42 13.03 3.34 9.81
C LEU A 42 13.55 1.98 9.33
N LEU A 43 14.15 1.92 8.17
CA LEU A 43 14.64 0.68 7.59
C LEU A 43 15.80 0.07 8.39
N ILE A 44 16.63 0.90 9.02
CA ILE A 44 17.73 0.43 9.91
C ILE A 44 17.19 -0.36 11.10
N THR A 45 15.95 -0.08 11.55
CA THR A 45 15.36 -0.79 12.70
C THR A 45 14.79 -2.18 12.36
N HIS A 46 14.83 -2.58 11.09
CA HIS A 46 14.27 -3.84 10.57
C HIS A 46 12.86 -4.13 11.11
N PRO A 47 11.87 -3.24 10.89
CA PRO A 47 10.53 -3.41 11.43
C PRO A 47 9.83 -4.60 10.79
N ALA A 48 8.99 -5.33 11.55
CA ALA A 48 8.15 -6.37 10.99
C ALA A 48 7.01 -5.80 10.12
N LEU A 49 6.52 -4.59 10.48
CA LEU A 49 5.47 -3.86 9.78
C LEU A 49 5.89 -2.41 9.59
N LEU A 50 5.80 -1.92 8.37
CA LEU A 50 6.03 -0.53 7.99
C LEU A 50 4.70 0.17 7.74
N LEU A 51 4.45 1.26 8.46
CA LEU A 51 3.27 2.11 8.30
C LEU A 51 3.69 3.41 7.62
N LEU A 52 3.12 3.72 6.47
CA LEU A 52 3.38 4.93 5.71
C LEU A 52 2.09 5.70 5.47
N ASP A 53 2.11 7.00 5.78
CA ASP A 53 1.02 7.94 5.54
C ASP A 53 1.50 9.00 4.53
N GLU A 54 0.87 9.02 3.35
CA GLU A 54 1.16 9.90 2.23
C GLU A 54 2.66 10.02 1.87
N PRO A 55 3.38 8.91 1.67
CA PRO A 55 4.84 8.97 1.50
C PRO A 55 5.30 9.60 0.18
N SER A 56 4.42 9.81 -0.79
CA SER A 56 4.75 10.44 -2.07
C SER A 56 4.34 11.92 -2.18
N ALA A 57 3.61 12.47 -1.20
CA ALA A 57 2.94 13.77 -1.31
C ALA A 57 3.87 14.97 -1.61
N ALA A 58 5.15 14.90 -1.20
CA ALA A 58 6.12 15.99 -1.38
C ALA A 58 7.29 15.61 -2.31
N LEU A 59 7.14 14.53 -3.08
CA LEU A 59 8.21 14.02 -3.93
C LEU A 59 8.06 14.51 -5.38
N ASP A 60 9.18 14.90 -5.97
CA ASP A 60 9.28 15.03 -7.41
C ASP A 60 9.14 13.65 -8.11
N PRO A 61 8.88 13.61 -9.42
CA PRO A 61 8.68 12.35 -10.15
C PRO A 61 9.84 11.37 -10.05
N GLN A 62 11.08 11.85 -9.94
CA GLN A 62 12.27 10.99 -9.83
C GLN A 62 12.38 10.38 -8.43
N ALA A 63 12.19 11.20 -7.39
CA ALA A 63 12.19 10.73 -6.01
C ALA A 63 11.04 9.75 -5.75
N ARG A 64 9.85 9.98 -6.35
CA ARG A 64 8.72 9.07 -6.30
C ARG A 64 9.05 7.69 -6.92
N ARG A 65 9.68 7.64 -8.10
CA ARG A 65 10.13 6.36 -8.72
C ARG A 65 11.12 5.64 -7.80
N THR A 66 12.05 6.38 -7.20
CA THR A 66 13.02 5.83 -6.25
C THR A 66 12.33 5.24 -5.02
N LEU A 67 11.32 5.92 -4.47
CA LEU A 67 10.49 5.42 -3.38
C LEU A 67 9.82 4.09 -3.74
N ILE A 68 9.13 4.03 -4.88
CA ILE A 68 8.47 2.81 -5.38
C ILE A 68 9.47 1.66 -5.49
N HIS A 69 10.64 1.93 -6.08
CA HIS A 69 11.70 0.93 -6.20
C HIS A 69 12.16 0.40 -4.84
N HIS A 70 12.33 1.27 -3.86
CA HIS A 70 12.70 0.84 -2.51
C HIS A 70 11.59 0.05 -1.83
N LEU A 71 10.34 0.50 -1.88
CA LEU A 71 9.20 -0.20 -1.27
C LEU A 71 9.05 -1.62 -1.83
N ASN A 72 9.20 -1.80 -3.14
CA ASN A 72 9.08 -3.11 -3.80
C ASN A 72 10.23 -4.09 -3.45
N ARG A 73 11.32 -3.60 -2.89
CA ARG A 73 12.46 -4.44 -2.44
C ARG A 73 12.39 -4.79 -0.96
N LEU A 74 11.42 -4.25 -0.24
CA LEU A 74 11.23 -4.55 1.17
C LEU A 74 10.58 -5.92 1.32
N ASN A 75 11.09 -6.72 2.25
CA ASN A 75 10.49 -7.99 2.67
C ASN A 75 9.58 -7.81 3.90
N ASN A 76 9.27 -6.57 4.26
CA ASN A 76 8.47 -6.22 5.42
C ASN A 76 6.98 -6.17 5.04
N ALA A 77 6.10 -6.43 6.00
CA ALA A 77 4.70 -6.08 5.81
C ALA A 77 4.57 -4.55 5.67
N LEU A 78 3.80 -4.09 4.67
CA LEU A 78 3.59 -2.68 4.38
C LEU A 78 2.11 -2.35 4.53
N LEU A 79 1.80 -1.32 5.32
CA LEU A 79 0.50 -0.66 5.32
C LEU A 79 0.69 0.79 4.86
N LEU A 80 0.09 1.12 3.73
CA LEU A 80 0.21 2.39 3.05
C LEU A 80 -1.14 3.10 3.03
N ALA A 81 -1.21 4.30 3.61
CA ALA A 81 -2.33 5.21 3.42
C ALA A 81 -1.92 6.28 2.40
N THR A 82 -2.67 6.41 1.32
CA THR A 82 -2.34 7.36 0.24
C THR A 82 -3.55 7.64 -0.66
N HIS A 83 -3.55 8.82 -1.29
CA HIS A 83 -4.42 9.15 -2.41
C HIS A 83 -3.71 8.96 -3.77
N ASP A 84 -2.43 8.61 -3.77
CA ASP A 84 -1.66 8.28 -4.97
C ASP A 84 -1.96 6.83 -5.41
N LEU A 85 -2.95 6.67 -6.29
CA LEU A 85 -3.40 5.37 -6.75
C LEU A 85 -2.36 4.64 -7.60
N ASP A 86 -1.48 5.35 -8.29
CA ASP A 86 -0.35 4.76 -9.01
C ASP A 86 0.71 4.19 -8.08
N LEU A 87 0.97 4.86 -6.94
CA LEU A 87 1.85 4.33 -5.91
C LEU A 87 1.25 3.05 -5.32
N ALA A 88 -0.04 3.08 -4.95
CA ALA A 88 -0.74 1.91 -4.43
C ALA A 88 -0.70 0.74 -5.42
N LEU A 89 -1.01 0.99 -6.70
CA LEU A 89 -1.03 -0.02 -7.77
C LEU A 89 0.34 -0.70 -7.95
N GLN A 90 1.43 0.05 -7.77
CA GLN A 90 2.79 -0.45 -8.00
C GLN A 90 3.44 -1.08 -6.77
N THR A 91 2.91 -0.87 -5.56
CA THR A 91 3.59 -1.29 -4.32
C THR A 91 2.77 -2.20 -3.43
N THR A 92 1.46 -2.35 -3.66
CA THR A 92 0.58 -3.14 -2.80
C THR A 92 -0.17 -4.22 -3.57
N GLN A 93 -0.46 -5.34 -2.88
CA GLN A 93 -1.27 -6.43 -3.43
C GLN A 93 -2.74 -6.32 -3.07
N ARG A 94 -3.05 -5.66 -1.95
CA ARG A 94 -4.41 -5.50 -1.45
C ARG A 94 -4.70 -4.05 -1.14
N THR A 95 -5.92 -3.62 -1.45
CA THR A 95 -6.40 -2.26 -1.23
C THR A 95 -7.69 -2.27 -0.42
N LEU A 96 -7.79 -1.28 0.46
CA LEU A 96 -9.02 -0.92 1.18
C LEU A 96 -9.39 0.51 0.74
N VAL A 97 -10.60 0.69 0.24
CA VAL A 97 -11.16 2.01 -0.04
C VAL A 97 -11.92 2.46 1.20
N LEU A 98 -11.50 3.61 1.76
CA LEU A 98 -12.13 4.20 2.93
C LEU A 98 -13.02 5.39 2.50
N CYS A 99 -14.27 5.38 2.91
CA CYS A 99 -15.21 6.47 2.70
C CYS A 99 -16.01 6.74 3.98
N ALA A 100 -16.06 8.00 4.41
CA ALA A 100 -16.79 8.42 5.61
C ALA A 100 -16.48 7.56 6.86
N GLY A 101 -15.20 7.20 7.05
CA GLY A 101 -14.75 6.41 8.21
C GLY A 101 -15.11 4.92 8.15
N ARG A 102 -15.56 4.42 7.00
CA ARG A 102 -15.93 3.01 6.79
C ARG A 102 -15.16 2.42 5.61
N ILE A 103 -14.98 1.11 5.64
CA ILE A 103 -14.46 0.38 4.48
C ILE A 103 -15.59 0.28 3.45
N ALA A 104 -15.41 0.96 2.33
CA ALA A 104 -16.37 1.00 1.23
C ALA A 104 -16.13 -0.17 0.25
N ALA A 105 -14.87 -0.51 -0.01
CA ALA A 105 -14.48 -1.65 -0.82
C ALA A 105 -13.13 -2.21 -0.33
N GLN A 106 -12.89 -3.49 -0.59
CA GLN A 106 -11.61 -4.13 -0.32
C GLN A 106 -11.36 -5.28 -1.29
N GLY A 107 -10.12 -5.49 -1.68
CA GLY A 107 -9.79 -6.57 -2.60
C GLY A 107 -8.35 -6.52 -3.06
N GLU A 108 -8.09 -7.23 -4.15
CA GLU A 108 -6.82 -7.16 -4.86
C GLU A 108 -6.65 -5.76 -5.48
N THR A 109 -5.49 -5.15 -5.29
CA THR A 109 -5.24 -3.77 -5.73
C THR A 109 -5.50 -3.58 -7.22
N ALA A 110 -5.03 -4.50 -8.04
CA ALA A 110 -5.20 -4.41 -9.49
C ALA A 110 -6.67 -4.52 -9.93
N GLN A 111 -7.51 -5.24 -9.19
CA GLN A 111 -8.95 -5.34 -9.48
C GLN A 111 -9.69 -4.08 -9.05
N ILE A 112 -9.48 -3.65 -7.79
CA ILE A 112 -10.12 -2.45 -7.23
C ILE A 112 -9.77 -1.20 -8.05
N LEU A 113 -8.50 -1.01 -8.40
CA LEU A 113 -8.04 0.20 -9.09
C LEU A 113 -8.28 0.20 -10.60
N ARG A 114 -8.83 -0.88 -11.17
CA ARG A 114 -9.32 -0.95 -12.56
C ARG A 114 -10.83 -0.82 -12.67
N ASP A 115 -11.55 -0.92 -11.57
CA ASP A 115 -13.01 -0.77 -11.55
C ASP A 115 -13.37 0.72 -11.54
N GLU A 116 -13.52 1.27 -12.74
CA GLU A 116 -13.82 2.68 -12.97
C GLU A 116 -15.13 3.10 -12.30
N ALA A 117 -16.17 2.26 -12.39
CA ALA A 117 -17.46 2.54 -11.78
C ALA A 117 -17.36 2.61 -10.24
N LEU A 118 -16.58 1.72 -9.64
CA LEU A 118 -16.31 1.75 -8.21
C LEU A 118 -15.53 3.01 -7.82
N LEU A 119 -14.49 3.35 -8.56
CA LEU A 119 -13.66 4.54 -8.26
C LEU A 119 -14.49 5.82 -8.36
N GLU A 120 -15.28 5.99 -9.41
CA GLU A 120 -16.17 7.15 -9.58
C GLU A 120 -17.21 7.26 -8.46
N ALA A 121 -17.79 6.16 -8.01
CA ALA A 121 -18.76 6.15 -6.92
C ALA A 121 -18.18 6.71 -5.60
N TYR A 122 -16.87 6.67 -5.43
CA TYR A 122 -16.16 7.19 -4.24
C TYR A 122 -15.32 8.44 -4.53
N GLY A 123 -15.53 9.09 -5.68
CA GLY A 123 -14.84 10.32 -6.06
C GLY A 123 -13.34 10.13 -6.36
N LEU A 124 -12.96 8.91 -6.73
CA LEU A 124 -11.62 8.57 -7.18
C LEU A 124 -11.57 8.49 -8.71
N THR A 125 -10.39 8.66 -9.29
CA THR A 125 -10.15 8.52 -10.72
C THR A 125 -9.19 7.38 -10.97
N LEU A 126 -9.26 6.78 -12.16
CA LEU A 126 -8.29 5.75 -12.56
C LEU A 126 -6.84 6.21 -12.38
N PRO A 127 -5.93 5.32 -11.93
CA PRO A 127 -4.50 5.60 -11.94
C PRO A 127 -4.02 6.09 -13.30
N LEU A 128 -3.15 7.10 -13.34
CA LEU A 128 -2.65 7.70 -14.58
C LEU A 128 -1.97 6.67 -15.49
N SER A 129 -1.28 5.70 -14.92
CA SER A 129 -0.65 4.60 -15.65
C SER A 129 -1.66 3.68 -16.35
N LEU A 130 -2.88 3.57 -15.86
CA LEU A 130 -3.96 2.82 -16.51
C LEU A 130 -4.67 3.66 -17.56
N GLN A 131 -4.89 4.94 -17.32
CA GLN A 131 -5.46 5.87 -18.30
C GLN A 131 -4.61 5.95 -19.56
N ALA A 132 -3.29 6.04 -19.42
CA ALA A 132 -2.36 6.10 -20.55
C ALA A 132 -2.41 4.83 -21.44
N ARG A 133 -2.67 3.65 -20.87
CA ARG A 133 -2.81 2.41 -21.64
C ARG A 133 -4.11 2.37 -22.44
N LEU A 134 -5.21 2.82 -21.85
CA LEU A 134 -6.51 2.89 -22.54
C LEU A 134 -6.49 3.88 -23.71
N SER A 135 -5.72 4.97 -23.58
CA SER A 135 -5.55 5.96 -24.64
C SER A 135 -4.60 5.48 -25.77
N GLY A 136 -3.63 4.63 -25.45
CA GLY A 136 -2.68 4.06 -26.41
C GLY A 136 -3.33 3.02 -27.35
N ASP A 137 -4.24 2.21 -26.85
CA ASP A 137 -4.93 1.16 -27.63
C ASP A 137 -5.91 1.73 -28.68
N MET A 138 -6.32 3.01 -28.54
CA MET A 138 -7.20 3.65 -29.52
C MET A 138 -6.48 4.24 -30.74
N VAL A 139 -5.15 4.29 -30.76
CA VAL A 139 -4.36 4.88 -31.87
C VAL A 139 -3.90 3.83 -32.88
N GLU A 140 -3.86 2.55 -32.54
CA GLU A 140 -3.42 1.48 -33.45
C GLU A 140 -4.54 0.82 -34.29
N GLY A 141 -5.78 1.28 -34.15
CA GLY A 141 -6.93 0.69 -34.84
C GLY A 141 -7.32 1.33 -36.21
N ASN A 142 -6.53 2.26 -36.76
CA ASN A 142 -6.89 2.93 -38.00
C ASN A 142 -5.70 3.06 -38.98
N ALA A 143 -5.28 1.92 -39.53
CA ALA A 143 -4.42 1.85 -40.71
C ALA A 143 -4.87 0.69 -41.63
#